data_bfe392a5d980093747387280a88d41bc
#
_entry.id   bfe392a5d980093747387280a88d41bc
#
_cell.length_a   1.000
_cell.length_b   1.000
_cell.length_c   1.000
_cell.angle_alpha   90.00
_cell.angle_beta   90.00
_cell.angle_gamma   90.00
#
_symmetry.space_group_name_H-M   'P 1'
#
loop_
_entity.id
_entity.type
_entity.pdbx_description
1 polymer ?
#
loop_
_entity_poly.entity_id
_entity_poly.type
_entity_poly.pdbx_seq_one_letter_code
_entity_poly.pdbx_strand_id
1 'polypeptide(L)'
;MSENSQDNKKYTYATGRRKSATAKVRVYDGKAEKSGIVINGKNFKEYFANNNILIEKVYSPLKLLRLEDKFYISVKVFGGGPNGQSEAVRLGISRVLLKMNEDFKKELKANDYLTRDPRKVERKKPGLKKARRAPQWKKR
;
A
#
# COMPACT_ATOMS: atom_id res chain seq x y z
N MET A 1 27.40 3.92 -0.55
CA MET A 1 26.57 5.08 -0.92
C MET A 1 26.23 5.01 -2.40
N SER A 2 25.19 4.30 -2.74
CA SER A 2 24.76 4.09 -4.12
C SER A 2 23.28 4.49 -4.31
N GLU A 3 22.84 5.52 -3.61
CA GLU A 3 21.44 5.97 -3.68
C GLU A 3 21.16 6.93 -4.85
N ASN A 4 22.16 7.40 -5.57
CA ASN A 4 21.99 8.46 -6.56
C ASN A 4 21.94 8.02 -8.03
N SER A 5 22.00 6.72 -8.32
CA SER A 5 22.01 6.25 -9.72
C SER A 5 20.63 6.02 -10.32
N GLN A 6 19.56 6.12 -9.52
CA GLN A 6 18.20 5.84 -9.98
C GLN A 6 17.35 7.09 -10.25
N ASP A 7 17.84 8.26 -9.87
CA ASP A 7 17.05 9.50 -9.97
C ASP A 7 16.76 9.99 -11.39
N ASN A 8 17.45 9.45 -12.39
CA ASN A 8 17.27 9.83 -13.79
C ASN A 8 16.43 8.84 -14.61
N LYS A 9 15.92 7.75 -13.99
CA LYS A 9 15.05 6.82 -14.70
C LYS A 9 13.61 7.31 -14.65
N LYS A 10 12.95 7.31 -15.80
CA LYS A 10 11.53 7.65 -15.90
C LYS A 10 10.69 6.67 -15.09
N TYR A 11 9.84 7.19 -14.23
CA TYR A 11 8.95 6.39 -13.39
C TYR A 11 7.52 6.95 -13.45
N THR A 12 6.55 6.08 -13.15
CA THR A 12 5.17 6.46 -12.95
C THR A 12 4.88 6.46 -11.45
N TYR A 13 4.22 7.51 -10.97
CA TYR A 13 4.03 7.77 -9.54
C TYR A 13 2.54 7.77 -9.18
N ALA A 14 2.23 7.19 -8.03
CA ALA A 14 0.93 7.32 -7.40
C ALA A 14 1.03 7.20 -5.87
N THR A 15 0.02 7.69 -5.18
CA THR A 15 -0.08 7.60 -3.73
C THR A 15 -1.23 6.70 -3.34
N GLY A 16 -1.00 5.79 -2.40
CA GLY A 16 -2.03 4.99 -1.76
C GLY A 16 -2.17 5.37 -0.30
N ARG A 17 -3.38 5.31 0.23
CA ARG A 17 -3.69 5.62 1.64
C ARG A 17 -4.65 4.60 2.23
N ARG A 18 -4.45 4.29 3.49
CA ARG A 18 -5.34 3.45 4.28
C ARG A 18 -5.17 3.79 5.76
N LYS A 19 -6.28 4.10 6.46
CA LYS A 19 -6.22 4.60 7.85
C LYS A 19 -5.28 5.81 7.92
N SER A 20 -4.27 5.78 8.78
CA SER A 20 -3.24 6.83 8.86
C SER A 20 -1.99 6.53 8.04
N ALA A 21 -1.93 5.39 7.35
CA ALA A 21 -0.81 5.02 6.50
C ALA A 21 -0.87 5.71 5.13
N THR A 22 0.28 6.16 4.66
CA THR A 22 0.45 6.73 3.33
C THR A 22 1.61 6.02 2.63
N ALA A 23 1.37 5.58 1.39
CA ALA A 23 2.38 4.94 0.55
C ALA A 23 2.60 5.78 -0.71
N LYS A 24 3.85 6.17 -0.95
CA LYS A 24 4.27 6.80 -2.19
C LYS A 24 4.92 5.76 -3.08
N VAL A 25 4.25 5.39 -4.16
CA VAL A 25 4.65 4.29 -5.03
C VAL A 25 5.24 4.84 -6.33
N ARG A 26 6.43 4.38 -6.66
CA ARG A 26 7.11 4.67 -7.93
C ARG A 26 7.35 3.36 -8.67
N VAL A 27 6.83 3.25 -9.88
CA VAL A 27 7.06 2.10 -10.74
C VAL A 27 7.98 2.54 -11.89
N TYR A 28 9.09 1.85 -12.01
CA TYR A 28 10.06 2.10 -13.07
C TYR A 28 9.76 1.21 -14.27
N ASP A 29 9.52 1.86 -15.40
CA ASP A 29 9.26 1.19 -16.67
C ASP A 29 10.59 0.81 -17.34
N GLY A 30 10.63 -0.40 -17.87
CA GLY A 30 11.81 -0.95 -18.53
C GLY A 30 12.39 -2.16 -17.78
N LYS A 31 13.26 -2.89 -18.46
CA LYS A 31 14.00 -4.01 -17.86
C LYS A 31 14.95 -3.46 -16.79
N ALA A 32 14.45 -3.27 -15.59
CA ALA A 32 15.32 -3.04 -14.47
C ALA A 32 16.17 -4.30 -14.25
N GLU A 33 17.45 -4.15 -14.04
CA GLU A 33 18.34 -5.26 -13.71
C GLU A 33 17.86 -6.05 -12.47
N LYS A 34 16.99 -5.43 -11.69
CA LYS A 34 16.36 -6.02 -10.52
C LYS A 34 14.86 -5.74 -10.58
N SER A 35 14.06 -6.76 -10.84
CA SER A 35 12.62 -6.70 -10.61
C SER A 35 12.33 -6.91 -9.13
N GLY A 36 11.24 -6.36 -8.63
CA GLY A 36 10.81 -6.57 -7.27
C GLY A 36 10.25 -5.31 -6.60
N ILE A 37 9.76 -5.48 -5.40
CA ILE A 37 9.18 -4.40 -4.60
C ILE A 37 10.10 -4.10 -3.42
N VAL A 38 10.50 -2.84 -3.31
CA VAL A 38 11.33 -2.34 -2.21
C VAL A 38 10.52 -1.31 -1.43
N ILE A 39 10.39 -1.51 -0.12
CA ILE A 39 9.68 -0.62 0.79
C ILE A 39 10.67 -0.03 1.78
N ASN A 40 10.79 1.30 1.77
CA ASN A 40 11.72 2.03 2.66
C ASN A 40 13.15 1.49 2.63
N GLY A 41 13.64 1.10 1.45
CA GLY A 41 14.98 0.56 1.26
C GLY A 41 15.14 -0.91 1.58
N LYS A 42 14.08 -1.60 2.02
CA LYS A 42 14.08 -3.04 2.34
C LYS A 42 13.22 -3.82 1.37
N ASN A 43 13.55 -5.08 1.13
CA ASN A 43 12.67 -5.98 0.40
C ASN A 43 11.30 -6.03 1.10
N PHE A 44 10.22 -6.04 0.33
CA PHE A 44 8.86 -5.99 0.91
C PHE A 44 8.56 -7.20 1.81
N LYS A 45 9.15 -8.35 1.53
CA LYS A 45 9.01 -9.53 2.38
C LYS A 45 9.66 -9.33 3.75
N GLU A 46 10.85 -8.76 3.78
CA GLU A 46 11.55 -8.43 5.02
C GLU A 46 10.85 -7.31 5.79
N TYR A 47 10.35 -6.30 5.07
CA TYR A 47 9.64 -5.18 5.68
C TYR A 47 8.41 -5.63 6.47
N PHE A 48 7.67 -6.59 5.96
CA PHE A 48 6.50 -7.16 6.62
C PHE A 48 6.81 -8.41 7.46
N ALA A 49 8.08 -8.62 7.84
CA ALA A 49 8.54 -9.74 8.68
C ALA A 49 8.05 -11.11 8.18
N ASN A 50 8.07 -11.33 6.87
CA ASN A 50 7.63 -12.56 6.21
C ASN A 50 6.17 -12.96 6.52
N ASN A 51 5.32 -12.00 6.88
CA ASN A 51 3.89 -12.26 7.07
C ASN A 51 3.21 -12.46 5.71
N ASN A 52 2.84 -13.70 5.41
CA ASN A 52 2.28 -14.08 4.11
C ASN A 52 1.00 -13.31 3.76
N ILE A 53 0.17 -13.00 4.73
CA ILE A 53 -1.08 -12.27 4.50
C ILE A 53 -0.79 -10.86 3.98
N LEU A 54 0.15 -10.16 4.60
CA LEU A 54 0.54 -8.79 4.20
C LEU A 54 1.27 -8.79 2.86
N ILE A 55 2.14 -9.76 2.64
CA ILE A 55 2.87 -9.93 1.38
C ILE A 55 1.91 -10.16 0.22
N GLU A 56 0.92 -11.03 0.40
CA GLU A 56 -0.10 -11.30 -0.61
C GLU A 56 -0.95 -10.07 -0.92
N LYS A 57 -1.30 -9.28 0.08
CA LYS A 57 -2.02 -8.02 -0.13
C LYS A 57 -1.25 -7.07 -1.04
N VAL A 58 0.02 -6.87 -0.77
CA VAL A 58 0.88 -6.00 -1.58
C VAL A 58 1.02 -6.52 -3.01
N TYR A 59 1.15 -7.82 -3.15
CA TYR A 59 1.42 -8.46 -4.43
C TYR A 59 0.18 -8.69 -5.29
N SER A 60 -1.00 -8.66 -4.68
CA SER A 60 -2.27 -9.03 -5.32
C SER A 60 -2.59 -8.27 -6.61
N PRO A 61 -2.37 -6.95 -6.75
CA PRO A 61 -2.64 -6.29 -8.03
C PRO A 61 -1.74 -6.79 -9.17
N LEU A 62 -0.47 -7.02 -8.89
CA LEU A 62 0.47 -7.55 -9.88
C LEU A 62 0.12 -8.97 -10.29
N LYS A 63 -0.27 -9.79 -9.33
CA LYS A 63 -0.69 -11.17 -9.55
C LYS A 63 -1.97 -11.24 -10.38
N LEU A 64 -2.94 -10.37 -10.09
CA LEU A 64 -4.19 -10.28 -10.84
C LEU A 64 -3.97 -9.98 -12.32
N LEU A 65 -3.07 -9.06 -12.62
CA LEU A 65 -2.77 -8.61 -13.98
C LEU A 65 -1.65 -9.41 -14.65
N ARG A 66 -1.12 -10.43 -13.98
CA ARG A 66 -0.01 -11.26 -14.46
C ARG A 66 1.24 -10.45 -14.83
N LEU A 67 1.51 -9.42 -14.03
CA LEU A 67 2.66 -8.53 -14.19
C LEU A 67 3.74 -8.79 -13.13
N GLU A 68 3.76 -9.99 -12.58
CA GLU A 68 4.77 -10.41 -11.62
C GLU A 68 6.16 -10.29 -12.22
N ASP A 69 7.10 -9.78 -11.44
CA ASP A 69 8.51 -9.65 -11.83
C ASP A 69 8.80 -8.81 -13.09
N LYS A 70 7.85 -8.04 -13.59
CA LYS A 70 8.06 -7.18 -14.75
C LYS A 70 8.59 -5.79 -14.42
N PHE A 71 8.33 -5.30 -13.20
CA PHE A 71 8.65 -3.94 -12.82
C PHE A 71 9.51 -3.90 -11.57
N TYR A 72 10.33 -2.86 -11.47
CA TYR A 72 10.93 -2.45 -10.22
C TYR A 72 10.02 -1.41 -9.56
N ILE A 73 9.60 -1.67 -8.33
CA ILE A 73 8.69 -0.81 -7.59
C ILE A 73 9.36 -0.34 -6.32
N SER A 74 9.52 0.97 -6.20
CA SER A 74 10.05 1.62 -5.00
C SER A 74 8.91 2.30 -4.26
N VAL A 75 8.79 1.99 -2.98
CA VAL A 75 7.71 2.52 -2.13
C VAL A 75 8.30 3.19 -0.91
N LYS A 76 7.81 4.38 -0.60
CA LYS A 76 8.03 5.03 0.69
C LYS A 76 6.72 5.00 1.46
N VAL A 77 6.73 4.37 2.62
CA VAL A 77 5.55 4.23 3.48
C VAL A 77 5.81 4.88 4.81
N PHE A 78 4.83 5.58 5.33
CA PHE A 78 4.91 6.20 6.64
C PHE A 78 3.53 6.27 7.29
N GLY A 79 3.53 6.26 8.61
CA GLY A 79 2.31 6.27 9.41
C GLY A 79 1.59 4.92 9.46
N GLY A 80 0.69 4.77 10.41
CA GLY A 80 -0.12 3.58 10.57
C GLY A 80 0.63 2.32 10.97
N GLY A 81 -0.06 1.22 10.98
CA GLY A 81 0.47 -0.11 11.28
C GLY A 81 0.67 -0.97 10.03
N PRO A 82 1.20 -2.21 10.19
CA PRO A 82 1.51 -3.08 9.05
C PRO A 82 0.31 -3.35 8.13
N ASN A 83 -0.88 -3.59 8.67
CA ASN A 83 -2.08 -3.81 7.87
C ASN A 83 -2.45 -2.58 7.04
N GLY A 84 -2.50 -1.41 7.66
CA GLY A 84 -2.79 -0.16 6.96
C GLY A 84 -1.75 0.15 5.90
N GLN A 85 -0.48 -0.09 6.18
CA GLN A 85 0.61 0.11 5.24
C GLN A 85 0.52 -0.82 4.04
N SER A 86 0.24 -2.11 4.25
CA SER A 86 0.09 -3.08 3.15
C SER A 86 -1.07 -2.72 2.22
N GLU A 87 -2.19 -2.31 2.77
CA GLU A 87 -3.35 -1.87 2.00
C GLU A 87 -3.09 -0.55 1.26
N ALA A 88 -2.37 0.38 1.89
CA ALA A 88 -1.96 1.63 1.25
C ALA A 88 -1.03 1.36 0.05
N VAL A 89 -0.07 0.46 0.20
CA VAL A 89 0.82 0.04 -0.90
C VAL A 89 0.04 -0.62 -2.02
N ARG A 90 -0.89 -1.51 -1.70
CA ARG A 90 -1.77 -2.15 -2.69
C ARG A 90 -2.53 -1.12 -3.52
N LEU A 91 -3.16 -0.16 -2.86
CA LEU A 91 -3.88 0.91 -3.54
C LEU A 91 -2.95 1.75 -4.43
N GLY A 92 -1.78 2.09 -3.93
CA GLY A 92 -0.79 2.86 -4.69
C GLY A 92 -0.30 2.12 -5.94
N ILE A 93 0.01 0.85 -5.82
CA ILE A 93 0.41 0.00 -6.96
C ILE A 93 -0.72 -0.09 -7.99
N SER A 94 -1.95 -0.31 -7.54
CA SER A 94 -3.11 -0.38 -8.43
C SER A 94 -3.32 0.92 -9.21
N ARG A 95 -3.16 2.05 -8.55
CA ARG A 95 -3.26 3.38 -9.19
C ARG A 95 -2.17 3.62 -10.22
N VAL A 96 -0.93 3.20 -9.92
CA VAL A 96 0.17 3.33 -10.88
C VAL A 96 -0.07 2.45 -12.11
N LEU A 97 -0.49 1.22 -11.92
CA LEU A 97 -0.80 0.31 -13.03
C LEU A 97 -1.90 0.87 -13.92
N LEU A 98 -2.92 1.48 -13.33
CA LEU A 98 -3.98 2.15 -14.08
C LEU A 98 -3.45 3.34 -14.90
N LYS A 99 -2.52 4.12 -14.36
CA LYS A 99 -1.87 5.23 -15.09
C LYS A 99 -1.02 4.73 -16.25
N MET A 100 -0.43 3.56 -16.12
CA MET A 100 0.39 2.96 -17.17
C MET A 100 -0.45 2.39 -18.31
N ASN A 101 -1.59 1.79 -17.98
CA ASN A 101 -2.50 1.20 -18.96
C ASN A 101 -3.94 1.24 -18.44
N GLU A 102 -4.80 1.99 -19.12
CA GLU A 102 -6.22 2.13 -18.74
C GLU A 102 -7.03 0.84 -18.91
N ASP A 103 -6.57 -0.10 -19.72
CA ASP A 103 -7.23 -1.40 -19.93
C ASP A 103 -7.31 -2.23 -18.64
N PHE A 104 -6.45 -1.96 -17.68
CA PHE A 104 -6.47 -2.63 -16.37
C PHE A 104 -7.61 -2.20 -15.46
N LYS A 105 -8.31 -1.12 -15.81
CA LYS A 105 -9.35 -0.53 -14.96
C LYS A 105 -10.46 -1.51 -14.59
N LYS A 106 -10.94 -2.31 -15.55
CA LYS A 106 -12.03 -3.25 -15.30
C LYS A 106 -11.67 -4.31 -14.28
N GLU A 107 -10.50 -4.93 -14.41
CA GLU A 107 -10.04 -5.97 -13.51
C GLU A 107 -9.73 -5.42 -12.11
N LEU A 108 -9.05 -4.30 -12.04
CA LEU A 108 -8.72 -3.65 -10.76
C LEU A 108 -9.97 -3.18 -10.02
N LYS A 109 -10.93 -2.61 -10.74
CA LYS A 109 -12.20 -2.15 -10.14
C LYS A 109 -13.07 -3.31 -9.66
N ALA A 110 -13.11 -4.41 -10.40
CA ALA A 110 -13.87 -5.61 -10.02
C ALA A 110 -13.40 -6.22 -8.70
N ASN A 111 -12.12 -6.06 -8.37
CA ASN A 111 -11.52 -6.55 -7.13
C ASN A 111 -11.40 -5.47 -6.04
N ASP A 112 -12.01 -4.29 -6.23
CA ASP A 112 -11.97 -3.16 -5.31
C ASP A 112 -10.56 -2.62 -4.99
N TYR A 113 -9.60 -2.83 -5.89
CA TYR A 113 -8.23 -2.36 -5.68
C TYR A 113 -8.02 -0.88 -5.97
N LEU A 114 -8.95 -0.23 -6.66
CA LEU A 114 -8.89 1.21 -6.98
C LEU A 114 -9.61 2.08 -5.97
N THR A 115 -10.46 1.51 -5.14
CA THR A 115 -11.27 2.25 -4.18
C THR A 115 -10.52 2.38 -2.85
N ARG A 116 -10.37 3.61 -2.40
CA ARG A 116 -9.84 3.85 -1.05
C ARG A 116 -10.89 3.50 -0.02
N ASP A 117 -10.52 2.69 0.95
CA ASP A 117 -11.35 2.41 2.11
C ASP A 117 -11.24 3.57 3.11
N PRO A 118 -12.32 4.33 3.36
CA PRO A 118 -12.27 5.49 4.25
C PRO A 118 -12.37 5.13 5.73
N ARG A 119 -12.54 3.87 6.06
CA ARG A 119 -12.71 3.45 7.46
C ARG A 119 -11.48 3.77 8.29
N LYS A 120 -11.71 4.44 9.41
CA LYS A 120 -10.70 4.76 10.43
C LYS A 120 -11.26 4.39 11.79
N VAL A 121 -10.38 4.28 12.77
CA VAL A 121 -10.81 4.17 14.17
C VAL A 121 -11.62 5.41 14.53
N GLU A 122 -12.83 5.19 15.01
CA GLU A 122 -13.72 6.27 15.45
C GLU A 122 -13.10 6.98 16.66
N ARG A 123 -13.23 8.31 16.67
CA ARG A 123 -12.69 9.13 17.73
C ARG A 123 -13.38 8.83 19.07
N LYS A 124 -12.60 8.73 20.14
CA LYS A 124 -13.12 8.69 21.50
C LYS A 124 -13.86 10.00 21.79
N LYS A 125 -15.02 9.92 22.43
CA LYS A 125 -15.84 11.08 22.80
C LYS A 125 -15.81 11.33 24.30
N PRO A 126 -15.99 12.58 24.75
CA PRO A 126 -16.09 12.87 26.17
C PRO A 126 -17.22 12.10 26.84
N GLY A 127 -17.00 11.63 28.06
CA GLY A 127 -17.99 10.86 28.83
C GLY A 127 -18.03 9.37 28.50
N LEU A 128 -17.25 8.91 27.51
CA LEU A 128 -17.15 7.51 27.12
C LEU A 128 -15.74 6.99 27.35
N LYS A 129 -15.57 5.69 27.58
CA LYS A 129 -14.24 5.06 27.69
C LYS A 129 -13.59 4.87 26.34
N LYS A 130 -14.35 4.55 25.31
CA LYS A 130 -13.94 4.44 23.92
C LYS A 130 -14.88 5.26 23.04
N ALA A 131 -14.85 5.08 21.72
CA ALA A 131 -15.68 5.83 20.79
C ALA A 131 -17.19 5.74 21.13
N ARG A 132 -17.66 4.56 21.50
CA ARG A 132 -19.06 4.30 21.84
C ARG A 132 -19.27 3.56 23.16
N ARG A 133 -18.20 3.07 23.76
CA ARG A 133 -18.29 2.31 25.01
C ARG A 133 -18.44 3.24 26.19
N ALA A 134 -19.60 3.15 26.89
CA ALA A 134 -19.84 3.85 28.14
C ALA A 134 -19.03 3.23 29.29
N PRO A 135 -18.65 4.04 30.33
CA PRO A 135 -18.12 3.49 31.55
C PRO A 135 -19.12 2.60 32.25
N GLN A 136 -18.65 1.55 32.91
CA GLN A 136 -19.53 0.66 33.66
C GLN A 136 -20.15 1.43 34.82
N TRP A 137 -21.49 1.40 34.87
CA TRP A 137 -22.21 2.01 35.96
C TRP A 137 -21.99 1.23 37.26
N LYS A 138 -21.60 1.92 38.30
CA LYS A 138 -21.44 1.36 39.64
C LYS A 138 -22.61 1.80 40.51
N LYS A 139 -23.45 0.85 40.91
CA LYS A 139 -24.48 1.12 41.86
C LYS A 139 -23.86 1.30 43.24
N ARG A 140 -24.20 2.36 43.90
CA ARG A 140 -23.92 2.57 45.31
C ARG A 140 -25.23 2.79 46.06
#